data_80a74976b6f5a282dad247ea8da9d4d9
#
_entry.id   80a74976b6f5a282dad247ea8da9d4d9
#
_cell.length_a   1.000
_cell.length_b   1.000
_cell.length_c   1.000
_cell.angle_alpha   90.00
_cell.angle_beta   90.00
_cell.angle_gamma   90.00
#
_symmetry.space_group_name_H-M   'P 1'
#
loop_
_entity.id
_entity.type
_entity.pdbx_description
1 polymer ?
#
loop_
_entity_poly.entity_id
_entity_poly.type
_entity_poly.pdbx_seq_one_letter_code
_entity_poly.pdbx_strand_id
1 'polypeptide(L)'
;MIGNPGVHKILFGGDYNPEQWTPDIWEEDMRYFKKAGIDIVTLNVFNWAMLQPDEETYDFSALDDTVARVTENGMQICMANSTAAHPAWMARKYPDVLRTEFNGMRRKFGGRHNSCPNSPSFRRFALRLTEELAEHYKDQKNIAAWHVSNEYGGACYCENCEKAFRVWLKRKYKTLDKLNHEWNTHFWGKTYYSWDDIVVPNLLSEHFEEKRSQNQGLTLDYMRFNSDSMLENFKAERDAIKARIPGALVTTNMMGFYKQLDYKKWAGEMDFVSWDNYPNNEDPGAMVAMRHELTRGLKQGMPFALMEQTPSVSNWLTDNSLKRPGVLR
;
A
#
# COMPACT_ATOMS: atom_id res chain seq x y z
N MET A 1 -19.17 -2.71 -13.49
CA MET A 1 -17.95 -2.77 -14.32
C MET A 1 -17.06 -1.64 -13.87
N ILE A 2 -15.80 -1.90 -13.58
CA ILE A 2 -14.81 -0.86 -13.32
C ILE A 2 -14.76 -0.03 -14.60
N GLY A 3 -15.02 1.26 -14.49
CA GLY A 3 -15.46 2.17 -15.54
C GLY A 3 -14.58 2.41 -16.77
N ASN A 4 -13.92 1.38 -17.29
CA ASN A 4 -13.34 1.46 -18.63
C ASN A 4 -14.40 1.05 -19.65
N PRO A 5 -14.85 1.96 -20.55
CA PRO A 5 -15.89 1.67 -21.53
C PRO A 5 -15.59 0.51 -22.49
N GLY A 6 -14.35 0.00 -22.50
CA GLY A 6 -13.94 -1.15 -23.31
C GLY A 6 -13.94 -2.51 -22.59
N VAL A 7 -14.20 -2.57 -21.27
CA VAL A 7 -14.18 -3.84 -20.52
C VAL A 7 -15.61 -4.37 -20.37
N HIS A 8 -15.96 -5.38 -21.17
CA HIS A 8 -17.30 -6.00 -21.17
C HIS A 8 -17.37 -7.33 -20.40
N LYS A 9 -16.30 -7.71 -19.68
CA LYS A 9 -16.21 -8.96 -18.93
C LYS A 9 -15.49 -8.75 -17.59
N ILE A 10 -15.60 -9.73 -16.70
CA ILE A 10 -14.74 -9.81 -15.52
C ILE A 10 -13.35 -10.18 -16.00
N LEU A 11 -12.34 -9.36 -15.65
CA LEU A 11 -10.95 -9.66 -15.95
C LEU A 11 -10.44 -10.69 -14.94
N PHE A 12 -9.69 -11.66 -15.44
CA PHE A 12 -9.07 -12.72 -14.65
C PHE A 12 -7.56 -12.70 -14.80
N GLY A 13 -6.83 -12.73 -13.70
CA GLY A 13 -5.36 -12.69 -13.72
C GLY A 13 -4.76 -12.63 -12.32
N GLY A 14 -3.55 -12.10 -12.21
CA GLY A 14 -2.81 -11.98 -10.96
C GLY A 14 -1.53 -11.19 -11.12
N ASP A 15 -0.74 -11.14 -10.04
CA ASP A 15 0.58 -10.53 -10.07
C ASP A 15 1.54 -11.37 -10.91
N TYR A 16 2.32 -10.70 -11.75
CA TYR A 16 3.32 -11.31 -12.58
C TYR A 16 4.68 -10.64 -12.38
N ASN A 17 5.64 -11.39 -11.91
CA ASN A 17 6.98 -10.94 -11.56
C ASN A 17 8.04 -11.66 -12.41
N PRO A 18 8.11 -11.38 -13.73
CA PRO A 18 9.05 -12.06 -14.64
C PRO A 18 10.51 -11.80 -14.34
N GLU A 19 10.82 -10.73 -13.61
CA GLU A 19 12.18 -10.38 -13.20
C GLU A 19 12.85 -11.44 -12.31
N GLN A 20 12.07 -12.37 -11.76
CA GLN A 20 12.57 -13.51 -10.97
C GLN A 20 13.02 -14.69 -11.82
N TRP A 21 12.77 -14.67 -13.13
CA TRP A 21 12.90 -15.81 -14.02
C TRP A 21 13.71 -15.47 -15.27
N THR A 22 14.11 -16.50 -16.00
CA THR A 22 14.86 -16.40 -17.25
C THR A 22 13.93 -16.28 -18.47
N PRO A 23 14.40 -15.77 -19.62
CA PRO A 23 13.56 -15.55 -20.80
C PRO A 23 12.83 -16.77 -21.34
N ASP A 24 13.41 -17.98 -21.21
CA ASP A 24 12.76 -19.24 -21.60
C ASP A 24 11.50 -19.52 -20.76
N ILE A 25 11.51 -19.16 -19.48
CA ILE A 25 10.32 -19.24 -18.62
C ILE A 25 9.26 -18.24 -19.05
N TRP A 26 9.64 -17.02 -19.45
CA TRP A 26 8.68 -16.01 -19.89
C TRP A 26 7.85 -16.43 -21.09
N GLU A 27 8.45 -17.15 -22.06
CA GLU A 27 7.72 -17.70 -23.20
C GLU A 27 6.74 -18.81 -22.77
N GLU A 28 7.19 -19.65 -21.84
CA GLU A 28 6.33 -20.69 -21.27
C GLU A 28 5.16 -20.09 -20.49
N ASP A 29 5.39 -19.02 -19.71
CA ASP A 29 4.36 -18.29 -18.97
C ASP A 29 3.26 -17.77 -19.90
N MET A 30 3.63 -17.13 -21.01
CA MET A 30 2.64 -16.63 -21.99
C MET A 30 1.77 -17.76 -22.55
N ARG A 31 2.36 -18.91 -22.80
CA ARG A 31 1.62 -20.10 -23.24
C ARG A 31 0.63 -20.58 -22.20
N TYR A 32 1.05 -20.60 -20.91
CA TYR A 32 0.18 -21.00 -19.82
C TYR A 32 -0.89 -19.96 -19.52
N PHE A 33 -0.58 -18.68 -19.56
CA PHE A 33 -1.56 -17.60 -19.38
C PHE A 33 -2.67 -17.68 -20.41
N LYS A 34 -2.33 -17.89 -21.69
CA LYS A 34 -3.31 -18.10 -22.73
C LYS A 34 -4.19 -19.33 -22.47
N LYS A 35 -3.58 -20.45 -22.04
CA LYS A 35 -4.29 -21.69 -21.71
C LYS A 35 -5.21 -21.53 -20.51
N ALA A 36 -4.79 -20.77 -19.51
CA ALA A 36 -5.54 -20.49 -18.31
C ALA A 36 -6.62 -19.41 -18.48
N GLY A 37 -6.61 -18.69 -19.63
CA GLY A 37 -7.53 -17.59 -19.88
C GLY A 37 -7.22 -16.32 -19.08
N ILE A 38 -5.95 -16.05 -18.82
CA ILE A 38 -5.51 -14.82 -18.16
C ILE A 38 -5.78 -13.62 -19.07
N ASP A 39 -6.45 -12.61 -18.53
CA ASP A 39 -6.85 -11.39 -19.24
C ASP A 39 -6.04 -10.17 -18.82
N ILE A 40 -5.54 -10.17 -17.59
CA ILE A 40 -4.86 -9.05 -16.96
C ILE A 40 -3.72 -9.56 -16.07
N VAL A 41 -2.64 -8.81 -16.03
CA VAL A 41 -1.54 -9.05 -15.07
C VAL A 41 -1.21 -7.75 -14.33
N THR A 42 -0.92 -7.86 -13.03
CA THR A 42 -0.32 -6.77 -12.28
C THR A 42 1.19 -6.85 -12.42
N LEU A 43 1.82 -5.79 -12.91
CA LEU A 43 3.24 -5.70 -13.14
C LEU A 43 3.90 -4.72 -12.17
N ASN A 44 5.16 -4.96 -11.85
CA ASN A 44 6.04 -3.95 -11.26
C ASN A 44 5.74 -3.60 -9.80
N VAL A 45 5.21 -4.53 -8.99
CA VAL A 45 4.77 -4.23 -7.62
C VAL A 45 5.93 -3.81 -6.70
N PHE A 46 7.13 -4.43 -6.82
CA PHE A 46 8.26 -4.20 -5.91
C PHE A 46 9.57 -3.82 -6.61
N ASN A 47 9.54 -3.38 -7.85
CA ASN A 47 10.71 -3.24 -8.71
C ASN A 47 11.43 -1.88 -8.62
N TRP A 48 11.16 -1.07 -7.60
CA TRP A 48 11.77 0.27 -7.48
C TRP A 48 13.29 0.28 -7.66
N ALA A 49 13.99 -0.70 -7.06
CA ALA A 49 15.44 -0.78 -7.16
C ALA A 49 15.94 -1.06 -8.59
N MET A 50 15.15 -1.74 -9.42
CA MET A 50 15.46 -1.98 -10.83
C MET A 50 15.14 -0.75 -11.66
N LEU A 51 14.00 -0.09 -11.41
CA LEU A 51 13.57 1.11 -12.14
C LEU A 51 14.45 2.32 -11.82
N GLN A 52 15.01 2.38 -10.62
CA GLN A 52 15.85 3.48 -10.15
C GLN A 52 17.07 2.93 -9.41
N PRO A 53 18.10 2.48 -10.16
CA PRO A 53 19.30 1.85 -9.59
C PRO A 53 20.16 2.82 -8.75
N ASP A 54 20.04 4.13 -9.01
CA ASP A 54 20.63 5.20 -8.21
C ASP A 54 19.71 6.43 -8.17
N GLU A 55 20.16 7.51 -7.54
CA GLU A 55 19.33 8.69 -7.29
C GLU A 55 18.88 9.42 -8.57
N GLU A 56 19.71 9.41 -9.61
CA GLU A 56 19.52 10.22 -10.81
C GLU A 56 19.10 9.40 -12.04
N THR A 57 19.28 8.08 -11.99
CA THR A 57 19.07 7.19 -13.14
C THR A 57 17.71 6.49 -13.04
N TYR A 58 16.96 6.53 -14.14
CA TYR A 58 15.77 5.69 -14.33
C TYR A 58 16.02 4.72 -15.50
N ASP A 59 15.71 3.44 -15.30
CA ASP A 59 15.82 2.41 -16.31
C ASP A 59 14.52 1.60 -16.39
N PHE A 60 13.76 1.79 -17.44
CA PHE A 60 12.50 1.08 -17.68
C PHE A 60 12.67 -0.07 -18.67
N SER A 61 13.87 -0.35 -19.19
CA SER A 61 14.09 -1.31 -20.28
C SER A 61 13.54 -2.70 -20.02
N ALA A 62 13.79 -3.26 -18.83
CA ALA A 62 13.26 -4.58 -18.46
C ALA A 62 11.72 -4.58 -18.29
N LEU A 63 11.15 -3.47 -17.83
CA LEU A 63 9.69 -3.33 -17.73
C LEU A 63 9.08 -3.14 -19.11
N ASP A 64 9.72 -2.40 -20.01
CA ASP A 64 9.30 -2.20 -21.41
C ASP A 64 9.21 -3.53 -22.14
N ASP A 65 10.22 -4.42 -22.01
CA ASP A 65 10.21 -5.75 -22.58
C ASP A 65 9.04 -6.60 -22.06
N THR A 66 8.74 -6.47 -20.76
CA THR A 66 7.61 -7.17 -20.15
C THR A 66 6.28 -6.64 -20.64
N VAL A 67 6.13 -5.31 -20.69
CA VAL A 67 4.92 -4.63 -21.21
C VAL A 67 4.67 -4.99 -22.66
N ALA A 68 5.70 -5.00 -23.50
CA ALA A 68 5.60 -5.40 -24.90
C ALA A 68 5.08 -6.84 -25.02
N ARG A 69 5.68 -7.78 -24.30
CA ARG A 69 5.31 -9.21 -24.30
C ARG A 69 3.85 -9.43 -23.86
N VAL A 70 3.43 -8.78 -22.78
CA VAL A 70 2.06 -8.84 -22.27
C VAL A 70 1.08 -8.28 -23.31
N THR A 71 1.45 -7.16 -23.94
CA THR A 71 0.65 -6.48 -24.98
C THR A 71 0.49 -7.36 -26.23
N GLU A 72 1.57 -7.94 -26.72
CA GLU A 72 1.57 -8.85 -27.90
C GLU A 72 0.71 -10.10 -27.67
N ASN A 73 0.58 -10.54 -26.42
CA ASN A 73 -0.28 -11.65 -26.04
C ASN A 73 -1.75 -11.22 -25.73
N GLY A 74 -2.10 -9.95 -25.98
CA GLY A 74 -3.46 -9.44 -25.90
C GLY A 74 -4.01 -9.24 -24.48
N MET A 75 -3.13 -9.21 -23.48
CA MET A 75 -3.53 -9.01 -22.07
C MET A 75 -3.56 -7.53 -21.69
N GLN A 76 -4.38 -7.21 -20.70
CA GLN A 76 -4.41 -5.92 -20.01
C GLN A 76 -3.35 -5.87 -18.90
N ILE A 77 -3.00 -4.67 -18.47
CA ILE A 77 -2.02 -4.44 -17.41
C ILE A 77 -2.68 -3.65 -16.28
N CYS A 78 -2.47 -4.08 -15.04
CA CYS A 78 -2.55 -3.25 -13.87
C CYS A 78 -1.12 -2.81 -13.53
N MET A 79 -0.80 -1.54 -13.75
CA MET A 79 0.56 -1.02 -13.57
C MET A 79 0.78 -0.58 -12.13
N ALA A 80 1.67 -1.25 -11.40
CA ALA A 80 2.07 -0.81 -10.07
C ALA A 80 3.25 0.16 -10.12
N ASN A 81 3.32 1.09 -9.16
CA ASN A 81 4.37 2.10 -9.12
C ASN A 81 5.56 1.76 -8.21
N SER A 82 5.61 0.56 -7.66
CA SER A 82 6.72 -0.01 -6.87
C SER A 82 7.05 0.68 -5.52
N THR A 83 6.30 1.66 -5.08
CA THR A 83 6.69 2.48 -3.92
C THR A 83 6.58 1.78 -2.56
N ALA A 84 6.09 0.53 -2.52
CA ALA A 84 6.07 -0.29 -1.30
C ALA A 84 7.46 -0.75 -0.82
N ALA A 85 8.48 -0.76 -1.69
CA ALA A 85 9.82 -1.27 -1.38
C ALA A 85 10.89 -0.31 -1.90
N HIS A 86 11.40 0.57 -1.03
CA HIS A 86 12.44 1.53 -1.41
C HIS A 86 13.79 0.85 -1.70
N PRO A 87 14.62 1.40 -2.61
CA PRO A 87 15.92 0.81 -2.95
C PRO A 87 16.99 1.01 -1.85
N ALA A 88 18.00 0.17 -1.86
CA ALA A 88 19.08 0.17 -0.87
C ALA A 88 19.88 1.48 -0.83
N TRP A 89 20.12 2.11 -1.99
CA TRP A 89 20.84 3.38 -2.07
C TRP A 89 20.11 4.48 -1.30
N MET A 90 18.76 4.47 -1.33
CA MET A 90 17.96 5.46 -0.61
C MET A 90 18.12 5.31 0.91
N ALA A 91 18.03 4.11 1.44
CA ALA A 91 18.26 3.85 2.87
C ALA A 91 19.67 4.26 3.33
N ARG A 92 20.67 4.11 2.45
CA ARG A 92 22.06 4.48 2.73
C ARG A 92 22.28 6.00 2.72
N LYS A 93 21.75 6.70 1.70
CA LYS A 93 21.92 8.15 1.55
C LYS A 93 20.99 8.96 2.45
N TYR A 94 19.78 8.46 2.70
CA TYR A 94 18.69 9.15 3.38
C TYR A 94 18.12 8.30 4.52
N PRO A 95 18.84 8.18 5.67
CA PRO A 95 18.40 7.34 6.79
C PRO A 95 17.04 7.73 7.38
N ASP A 96 16.51 8.93 7.10
CA ASP A 96 15.18 9.38 7.48
C ASP A 96 14.06 8.56 6.83
N VAL A 97 14.34 7.82 5.74
CA VAL A 97 13.36 6.96 5.11
C VAL A 97 13.04 5.73 5.95
N LEU A 98 13.95 5.30 6.82
CA LEU A 98 13.77 4.06 7.57
C LEU A 98 12.83 4.24 8.75
N ARG A 99 11.85 3.33 8.87
CA ARG A 99 10.92 3.30 10.01
C ARG A 99 11.63 3.13 11.35
N THR A 100 11.05 3.76 12.34
CA THR A 100 11.37 3.50 13.75
C THR A 100 10.23 2.73 14.39
N GLU A 101 10.54 1.63 15.06
CA GLU A 101 9.60 0.79 15.78
C GLU A 101 9.15 1.44 17.09
N PHE A 102 8.10 0.90 17.72
CA PHE A 102 7.58 1.37 19.00
C PHE A 102 8.62 1.36 20.12
N ASN A 103 9.61 0.43 20.07
CA ASN A 103 10.71 0.35 21.00
C ASN A 103 11.89 1.31 20.68
N GLY A 104 11.74 2.18 19.69
CA GLY A 104 12.76 3.16 19.29
C GLY A 104 13.82 2.61 18.34
N MET A 105 13.83 1.32 18.02
CA MET A 105 14.79 0.75 17.07
C MET A 105 14.45 1.15 15.64
N ARG A 106 15.44 1.68 14.92
CA ARG A 106 15.31 1.98 13.50
C ARG A 106 15.49 0.72 12.68
N ARG A 107 14.56 0.46 11.76
CA ARG A 107 14.66 -0.64 10.81
C ARG A 107 15.86 -0.48 9.88
N LYS A 108 16.23 -1.56 9.22
CA LYS A 108 17.24 -1.62 8.17
C LYS A 108 16.58 -1.81 6.83
N PHE A 109 17.34 -1.57 5.75
CA PHE A 109 16.95 -2.02 4.41
C PHE A 109 16.79 -3.54 4.39
N GLY A 110 15.87 -4.03 3.57
CA GLY A 110 15.73 -5.47 3.31
C GLY A 110 14.31 -5.94 3.02
N GLY A 111 13.31 -5.45 3.75
CA GLY A 111 11.93 -5.83 3.53
C GLY A 111 11.10 -4.71 2.91
N ARG A 112 9.91 -5.06 2.41
CA ARG A 112 8.89 -4.08 2.03
C ARG A 112 8.34 -3.36 3.26
N HIS A 113 7.70 -2.19 3.07
CA HIS A 113 7.09 -1.36 4.13
C HIS A 113 8.03 -0.92 5.25
N ASN A 114 9.33 -0.82 4.98
CA ASN A 114 10.31 -0.29 5.91
C ASN A 114 10.45 1.25 5.83
N SER A 115 9.66 1.90 4.97
CA SER A 115 9.69 3.35 4.78
C SER A 115 8.81 4.10 5.77
N CYS A 116 9.31 5.21 6.29
CA CYS A 116 8.52 6.14 7.09
C CYS A 116 7.57 6.94 6.19
N PRO A 117 6.24 6.92 6.42
CA PRO A 117 5.28 7.64 5.59
C PRO A 117 5.41 9.17 5.69
N ASN A 118 6.14 9.67 6.68
CA ASN A 118 6.38 11.09 6.91
C ASN A 118 7.83 11.51 6.61
N SER A 119 8.65 10.62 6.04
CA SER A 119 9.99 10.99 5.57
C SER A 119 9.90 11.92 4.37
N PRO A 120 10.52 13.13 4.43
CA PRO A 120 10.58 14.01 3.27
C PRO A 120 11.30 13.37 2.09
N SER A 121 12.37 12.61 2.36
CA SER A 121 13.14 11.92 1.32
C SER A 121 12.30 10.83 0.64
N PHE A 122 11.61 9.98 1.41
CA PHE A 122 10.73 8.95 0.85
C PHE A 122 9.64 9.57 -0.03
N ARG A 123 8.92 10.58 0.48
CA ARG A 123 7.84 11.25 -0.26
C ARG A 123 8.32 11.86 -1.57
N ARG A 124 9.47 12.52 -1.55
CA ARG A 124 10.08 13.13 -2.74
C ARG A 124 10.38 12.07 -3.80
N PHE A 125 11.05 11.00 -3.43
CA PHE A 125 11.46 9.97 -4.39
C PHE A 125 10.30 9.10 -4.86
N ALA A 126 9.34 8.77 -3.99
CA ALA A 126 8.12 8.04 -4.37
C ALA A 126 7.29 8.83 -5.39
N LEU A 127 7.11 10.13 -5.15
CA LEU A 127 6.41 11.00 -6.07
C LEU A 127 7.14 11.09 -7.41
N ARG A 128 8.45 11.32 -7.40
CA ARG A 128 9.27 11.43 -8.61
C ARG A 128 9.26 10.14 -9.44
N LEU A 129 9.44 8.98 -8.82
CA LEU A 129 9.32 7.70 -9.53
C LEU A 129 7.94 7.54 -10.18
N THR A 130 6.88 7.85 -9.44
CA THR A 130 5.51 7.76 -9.95
C THR A 130 5.29 8.69 -11.14
N GLU A 131 5.85 9.90 -11.09
CA GLU A 131 5.79 10.88 -12.18
C GLU A 131 6.50 10.38 -13.43
N GLU A 132 7.73 9.88 -13.30
CA GLU A 132 8.52 9.33 -14.41
C GLU A 132 7.83 8.12 -15.03
N LEU A 133 7.33 7.19 -14.20
CA LEU A 133 6.63 6.01 -14.67
C LEU A 133 5.32 6.37 -15.39
N ALA A 134 4.54 7.28 -14.85
CA ALA A 134 3.29 7.74 -15.49
C ALA A 134 3.55 8.48 -16.79
N GLU A 135 4.60 9.28 -16.87
CA GLU A 135 5.01 9.96 -18.11
C GLU A 135 5.46 8.96 -19.18
N HIS A 136 6.26 7.95 -18.79
CA HIS A 136 6.78 6.93 -19.70
C HIS A 136 5.65 6.08 -20.33
N TYR A 137 4.64 5.70 -19.54
CA TYR A 137 3.54 4.84 -19.98
C TYR A 137 2.23 5.56 -20.29
N LYS A 138 2.19 6.89 -20.40
CA LYS A 138 0.94 7.65 -20.62
C LYS A 138 0.18 7.26 -21.89
N ASP A 139 0.88 6.80 -22.92
CA ASP A 139 0.31 6.42 -24.20
C ASP A 139 0.06 4.91 -24.32
N GLN A 140 0.36 4.12 -23.30
CA GLN A 140 0.17 2.67 -23.27
C GLN A 140 -1.31 2.33 -23.07
N LYS A 141 -1.98 1.88 -24.12
CA LYS A 141 -3.46 1.75 -24.17
C LYS A 141 -4.02 0.57 -23.41
N ASN A 142 -3.26 -0.48 -23.16
CA ASN A 142 -3.72 -1.68 -22.44
C ASN A 142 -3.46 -1.62 -20.92
N ILE A 143 -3.07 -0.47 -20.40
CA ILE A 143 -3.08 -0.25 -18.94
C ILE A 143 -4.54 0.01 -18.53
N ALA A 144 -5.15 -1.00 -17.90
CA ALA A 144 -6.54 -0.95 -17.42
C ALA A 144 -6.68 -0.22 -16.08
N ALA A 145 -5.65 -0.28 -15.24
CA ALA A 145 -5.62 0.36 -13.93
C ALA A 145 -4.18 0.62 -13.46
N TRP A 146 -4.05 1.51 -12.47
CA TRP A 146 -2.82 1.79 -11.75
C TRP A 146 -2.94 1.35 -10.30
N HIS A 147 -1.92 0.65 -9.82
CA HIS A 147 -1.81 0.16 -8.45
C HIS A 147 -0.74 0.96 -7.71
N VAL A 148 -1.14 1.80 -6.77
CA VAL A 148 -0.22 2.65 -6.01
C VAL A 148 0.26 1.92 -4.78
N SER A 149 1.59 1.76 -4.64
CA SER A 149 2.24 1.04 -3.54
C SER A 149 1.76 -0.43 -3.46
N ASN A 150 1.59 -0.96 -2.26
CA ASN A 150 1.00 -2.27 -2.00
C ASN A 150 0.68 -2.40 -0.51
N GLU A 151 -0.52 -2.86 -0.16
CA GLU A 151 -0.91 -3.21 1.21
C GLU A 151 -0.40 -2.22 2.26
N TYR A 152 -0.77 -0.95 2.15
CA TYR A 152 -0.36 0.06 3.13
C TYR A 152 -0.58 -0.41 4.56
N GLY A 153 0.45 -0.33 5.39
CA GLY A 153 0.34 -0.82 6.76
C GLY A 153 1.54 -0.54 7.66
N GLY A 154 1.43 -1.01 8.90
CA GLY A 154 2.41 -0.76 9.94
C GLY A 154 2.34 0.66 10.49
N ALA A 155 3.24 0.97 11.42
CA ALA A 155 3.38 2.30 12.01
C ALA A 155 4.85 2.69 12.11
N CYS A 156 5.14 3.98 12.11
CA CYS A 156 6.48 4.51 12.31
C CYS A 156 6.44 5.52 13.45
N TYR A 157 7.40 5.47 14.35
CA TYR A 157 7.46 6.26 15.59
C TYR A 157 8.71 7.15 15.63
N CYS A 158 9.16 7.65 14.47
CA CYS A 158 10.35 8.49 14.37
C CYS A 158 10.02 9.98 14.57
N GLU A 159 11.06 10.80 14.63
CA GLU A 159 10.97 12.26 14.79
C GLU A 159 10.16 12.95 13.67
N ASN A 160 10.23 12.45 12.43
CA ASN A 160 9.41 13.00 11.33
C ASN A 160 7.92 12.75 11.59
N CYS A 161 7.58 11.56 12.10
CA CYS A 161 6.20 11.24 12.48
C CYS A 161 5.75 12.09 13.66
N GLU A 162 6.62 12.35 14.63
CA GLU A 162 6.30 13.19 15.79
C GLU A 162 5.98 14.63 15.38
N LYS A 163 6.84 15.23 14.54
CA LYS A 163 6.61 16.56 13.98
C LYS A 163 5.29 16.65 13.20
N ALA A 164 5.06 15.67 12.33
CA ALA A 164 3.84 15.61 11.52
C ALA A 164 2.59 15.37 12.40
N PHE A 165 2.70 14.55 13.44
CA PHE A 165 1.60 14.28 14.37
C PHE A 165 1.18 15.54 15.15
N ARG A 166 2.13 16.34 15.63
CA ARG A 166 1.85 17.62 16.27
C ARG A 166 1.09 18.56 15.32
N VAL A 167 1.45 18.61 14.05
CA VAL A 167 0.71 19.41 13.04
C VAL A 167 -0.71 18.87 12.85
N TRP A 168 -0.88 17.55 12.78
CA TRP A 168 -2.17 16.89 12.65
C TRP A 168 -3.06 17.19 13.86
N LEU A 169 -2.52 17.11 15.09
CA LEU A 169 -3.23 17.43 16.32
C LEU A 169 -3.67 18.90 16.38
N LYS A 170 -2.78 19.83 15.98
CA LYS A 170 -3.13 21.27 15.89
C LYS A 170 -4.31 21.50 14.93
N ARG A 171 -4.36 20.80 13.81
CA ARG A 171 -5.50 20.88 12.87
C ARG A 171 -6.78 20.33 13.48
N LYS A 172 -6.71 19.24 14.23
CA LYS A 172 -7.86 18.56 14.83
C LYS A 172 -8.44 19.32 16.02
N TYR A 173 -7.59 19.68 16.97
CA TYR A 173 -8.03 20.22 18.27
C TYR A 173 -8.04 21.75 18.33
N LYS A 174 -7.24 22.44 17.53
CA LYS A 174 -7.04 23.89 17.50
C LYS A 174 -6.32 24.45 18.71
N THR A 175 -6.67 24.03 19.95
CA THR A 175 -6.06 24.47 21.21
C THR A 175 -5.60 23.30 22.05
N LEU A 176 -4.58 23.52 22.90
CA LEU A 176 -4.11 22.52 23.87
C LEU A 176 -5.16 22.22 24.95
N ASP A 177 -5.92 23.23 25.39
CA ASP A 177 -6.99 23.04 26.37
C ASP A 177 -8.02 22.02 25.86
N LYS A 178 -8.42 22.15 24.59
CA LYS A 178 -9.34 21.18 23.98
C LYS A 178 -8.72 19.79 23.87
N LEU A 179 -7.45 19.69 23.47
CA LEU A 179 -6.74 18.41 23.43
C LEU A 179 -6.66 17.78 24.82
N ASN A 180 -6.24 18.55 25.83
CA ASN A 180 -6.12 18.10 27.21
C ASN A 180 -7.45 17.61 27.76
N HIS A 181 -8.55 18.33 27.46
CA HIS A 181 -9.89 17.92 27.85
C HIS A 181 -10.30 16.59 27.18
N GLU A 182 -10.18 16.50 25.86
CA GLU A 182 -10.60 15.32 25.08
C GLU A 182 -9.77 14.06 25.41
N TRP A 183 -8.49 14.23 25.73
CA TRP A 183 -7.60 13.14 26.13
C TRP A 183 -7.64 12.85 27.65
N ASN A 184 -8.34 13.66 28.44
CA ASN A 184 -8.35 13.59 29.90
C ASN A 184 -6.92 13.56 30.50
N THR A 185 -6.09 14.50 30.07
CA THR A 185 -4.65 14.49 30.41
C THR A 185 -4.34 14.85 31.86
N HIS A 186 -5.32 15.32 32.64
CA HIS A 186 -5.18 15.53 34.08
C HIS A 186 -4.92 14.22 34.85
N PHE A 187 -5.31 13.09 34.26
CA PHE A 187 -5.04 11.78 34.82
C PHE A 187 -3.54 11.49 34.84
N TRP A 188 -3.00 11.23 36.01
CA TRP A 188 -1.57 11.00 36.27
C TRP A 188 -0.63 12.12 35.78
N GLY A 189 -1.11 13.38 35.82
CA GLY A 189 -0.27 14.54 35.55
C GLY A 189 0.26 14.63 34.12
N LYS A 190 -0.50 14.14 33.13
CA LYS A 190 -0.10 14.13 31.70
C LYS A 190 -0.52 15.39 30.95
N THR A 191 -0.87 16.48 31.65
CA THR A 191 -1.35 17.72 31.03
C THR A 191 -0.24 18.38 30.22
N TYR A 192 -0.57 18.71 28.98
CA TYR A 192 0.34 19.40 28.06
C TYR A 192 0.15 20.90 28.11
N TYR A 193 1.26 21.65 28.19
CA TYR A 193 1.29 23.11 28.15
C TYR A 193 1.92 23.66 26.88
N SER A 194 2.65 22.82 26.14
CA SER A 194 3.18 23.10 24.82
C SER A 194 2.83 21.97 23.86
N TRP A 195 2.62 22.30 22.58
CA TRP A 195 2.51 21.28 21.54
C TRP A 195 3.79 20.46 21.40
N ASP A 196 4.94 21.03 21.75
CA ASP A 196 6.23 20.40 21.66
C ASP A 196 6.49 19.38 22.79
N ASP A 197 5.68 19.39 23.83
CA ASP A 197 5.70 18.37 24.90
C ASP A 197 5.08 17.03 24.45
N ILE A 198 4.34 17.02 23.34
CA ILE A 198 3.65 15.84 22.85
C ILE A 198 4.65 14.99 22.07
N VAL A 199 4.90 13.76 22.53
CA VAL A 199 5.69 12.74 21.86
C VAL A 199 4.80 11.68 21.23
N VAL A 200 5.33 10.98 20.22
CA VAL A 200 4.64 9.80 19.68
C VAL A 200 4.59 8.69 20.72
N PRO A 201 3.59 7.79 20.69
CA PRO A 201 3.58 6.61 21.55
C PRO A 201 4.90 5.82 21.38
N ASN A 202 5.53 5.47 22.47
CA ASN A 202 6.78 4.67 22.44
C ASN A 202 6.97 3.89 23.73
N LEU A 203 7.78 2.84 23.68
CA LEU A 203 8.04 1.98 24.82
C LEU A 203 8.71 2.73 26.00
N LEU A 204 9.50 3.75 25.70
CA LEU A 204 10.28 4.48 26.71
C LEU A 204 9.44 5.45 27.55
N SER A 205 8.24 5.80 27.08
CA SER A 205 7.29 6.66 27.83
C SER A 205 6.25 5.87 28.62
N GLU A 206 6.31 4.54 28.63
CA GLU A 206 5.29 3.68 29.20
C GLU A 206 5.83 2.70 30.23
N HIS A 207 4.98 2.29 31.19
CA HIS A 207 5.31 1.27 32.18
C HIS A 207 5.23 -0.18 31.66
N PHE A 208 4.49 -0.40 30.58
CA PHE A 208 4.20 -1.73 30.07
C PHE A 208 4.80 -1.92 28.68
N GLU A 209 5.35 -3.10 28.44
CA GLU A 209 5.96 -3.48 27.17
C GLU A 209 4.96 -3.69 26.01
N GLU A 210 3.74 -3.18 26.16
CA GLU A 210 2.71 -3.26 25.13
C GLU A 210 2.81 -2.09 24.14
N LYS A 211 2.45 -2.31 22.88
CA LYS A 211 2.45 -1.28 21.81
C LYS A 211 1.31 -0.26 21.97
N ARG A 212 1.10 0.21 23.18
CA ARG A 212 0.06 1.21 23.52
C ARG A 212 0.56 2.17 24.59
N SER A 213 0.07 3.40 24.55
CA SER A 213 0.29 4.40 25.57
C SER A 213 -0.76 4.28 26.70
N GLN A 214 -0.38 4.61 27.92
CA GLN A 214 -1.31 4.84 29.05
C GLN A 214 -2.31 5.97 28.76
N ASN A 215 -1.98 6.86 27.84
CA ASN A 215 -2.90 7.84 27.30
C ASN A 215 -3.65 7.25 26.10
N GLN A 216 -4.85 6.74 26.31
CA GLN A 216 -5.68 6.13 25.27
C GLN A 216 -6.02 7.13 24.15
N GLY A 217 -6.23 8.40 24.48
CA GLY A 217 -6.45 9.47 23.50
C GLY A 217 -5.28 9.64 22.55
N LEU A 218 -4.05 9.67 23.09
CA LEU A 218 -2.81 9.70 22.32
C LEU A 218 -2.68 8.50 21.39
N THR A 219 -2.88 7.28 21.92
CA THR A 219 -2.77 6.04 21.14
C THR A 219 -3.78 6.02 19.98
N LEU A 220 -5.05 6.33 20.28
CA LEU A 220 -6.12 6.31 19.28
C LEU A 220 -5.90 7.37 18.19
N ASP A 221 -5.48 8.55 18.57
CA ASP A 221 -5.20 9.60 17.59
C ASP A 221 -3.94 9.34 16.80
N TYR A 222 -2.95 8.66 17.38
CA TYR A 222 -1.78 8.24 16.62
C TYR A 222 -2.12 7.19 15.56
N MET A 223 -3.00 6.25 15.86
CA MET A 223 -3.51 5.29 14.87
C MET A 223 -4.24 6.00 13.72
N ARG A 224 -5.10 6.98 14.03
CA ARG A 224 -5.81 7.80 13.02
C ARG A 224 -4.84 8.61 12.17
N PHE A 225 -3.87 9.27 12.81
CA PHE A 225 -2.83 10.02 12.14
C PHE A 225 -1.99 9.15 11.22
N ASN A 226 -1.61 7.95 11.66
CA ASN A 226 -0.81 7.02 10.86
C ASN A 226 -1.56 6.60 9.58
N SER A 227 -2.86 6.28 9.70
CA SER A 227 -3.72 6.02 8.54
C SER A 227 -3.80 7.22 7.60
N ASP A 228 -3.99 8.43 8.15
CA ASP A 228 -4.05 9.66 7.37
C ASP A 228 -2.72 9.98 6.66
N SER A 229 -1.59 9.75 7.32
CA SER A 229 -0.26 9.97 6.74
C SER A 229 0.02 9.08 5.53
N MET A 230 -0.39 7.82 5.59
CA MET A 230 -0.27 6.90 4.45
C MET A 230 -1.24 7.28 3.34
N LEU A 231 -2.47 7.69 3.68
CA LEU A 231 -3.45 8.15 2.71
C LEU A 231 -2.96 9.38 1.94
N GLU A 232 -2.27 10.30 2.60
CA GLU A 232 -1.67 11.46 1.92
C GLU A 232 -0.58 11.06 0.92
N ASN A 233 0.20 10.00 1.19
CA ASN A 233 1.14 9.46 0.21
C ASN A 233 0.39 8.87 -0.99
N PHE A 234 -0.60 8.01 -0.74
CA PHE A 234 -1.45 7.47 -1.81
C PHE A 234 -2.03 8.57 -2.69
N LYS A 235 -2.60 9.62 -2.08
CA LYS A 235 -3.20 10.74 -2.82
C LYS A 235 -2.18 11.47 -3.69
N ALA A 236 -0.99 11.74 -3.16
CA ALA A 236 0.06 12.42 -3.91
C ALA A 236 0.48 11.62 -5.14
N GLU A 237 0.70 10.32 -4.98
CA GLU A 237 1.08 9.43 -6.07
C GLU A 237 -0.08 9.22 -7.08
N ARG A 238 -1.32 9.05 -6.62
CA ARG A 238 -2.52 9.03 -7.48
C ARG A 238 -2.65 10.31 -8.30
N ASP A 239 -2.49 11.45 -7.67
CA ASP A 239 -2.66 12.75 -8.33
C ASP A 239 -1.55 13.00 -9.37
N ALA A 240 -0.34 12.49 -9.12
CA ALA A 240 0.76 12.51 -10.09
C ALA A 240 0.44 11.66 -11.34
N ILE A 241 -0.13 10.47 -11.16
CA ILE A 241 -0.60 9.63 -12.26
C ILE A 241 -1.68 10.37 -13.05
N LYS A 242 -2.71 10.87 -12.37
CA LYS A 242 -3.85 11.54 -13.02
C LYS A 242 -3.49 12.86 -13.69
N ALA A 243 -2.45 13.53 -13.24
CA ALA A 243 -1.94 14.73 -13.89
C ALA A 243 -1.40 14.43 -15.31
N ARG A 244 -0.86 13.25 -15.54
CA ARG A 244 -0.35 12.80 -16.84
C ARG A 244 -1.37 12.00 -17.63
N ILE A 245 -2.23 11.26 -16.95
CA ILE A 245 -3.25 10.38 -17.53
C ILE A 245 -4.59 10.66 -16.84
N PRO A 246 -5.31 11.73 -17.23
CA PRO A 246 -6.53 12.18 -16.54
C PRO A 246 -7.62 11.12 -16.40
N GLY A 247 -7.67 10.15 -17.34
CA GLY A 247 -8.63 9.04 -17.33
C GLY A 247 -8.16 7.80 -16.57
N ALA A 248 -6.98 7.81 -15.94
CA ALA A 248 -6.45 6.66 -15.24
C ALA A 248 -7.35 6.23 -14.08
N LEU A 249 -7.61 4.93 -13.97
CA LEU A 249 -8.24 4.32 -12.81
C LEU A 249 -7.16 3.93 -11.81
N VAL A 250 -7.19 4.51 -10.62
CA VAL A 250 -6.15 4.34 -9.62
C VAL A 250 -6.70 3.71 -8.34
N THR A 251 -6.02 2.69 -7.85
CA THR A 251 -6.37 1.97 -6.63
C THR A 251 -5.12 1.61 -5.82
N THR A 252 -5.33 1.03 -4.66
CA THR A 252 -4.36 0.26 -3.88
C THR A 252 -5.09 -0.88 -3.17
N ASN A 253 -4.42 -1.98 -2.92
CA ASN A 253 -5.03 -3.15 -2.30
C ASN A 253 -5.15 -3.02 -0.77
N MET A 254 -6.25 -3.50 -0.23
CA MET A 254 -6.57 -3.51 1.20
C MET A 254 -6.44 -4.92 1.77
N MET A 255 -5.91 -5.05 2.99
CA MET A 255 -5.66 -6.32 3.67
C MET A 255 -6.84 -6.76 4.54
N GLY A 256 -7.95 -7.22 3.97
CA GLY A 256 -9.07 -7.78 4.76
C GLY A 256 -9.52 -6.87 5.93
N PHE A 257 -9.54 -7.40 7.16
CA PHE A 257 -9.92 -6.65 8.37
C PHE A 257 -8.75 -5.92 9.05
N TYR A 258 -7.99 -5.15 8.32
CA TYR A 258 -6.83 -4.45 8.85
C TYR A 258 -7.22 -3.16 9.59
N LYS A 259 -7.22 -3.19 10.91
CA LYS A 259 -7.74 -2.13 11.79
C LYS A 259 -6.92 -0.83 11.81
N GLN A 260 -5.71 -0.85 11.28
CA GLN A 260 -4.82 0.32 11.33
C GLN A 260 -5.11 1.35 10.23
N LEU A 261 -5.97 1.03 9.26
CA LEU A 261 -6.41 1.94 8.21
C LEU A 261 -7.92 2.20 8.32
N ASP A 262 -8.33 3.45 8.14
CA ASP A 262 -9.73 3.84 7.99
C ASP A 262 -10.19 3.57 6.55
N TYR A 263 -10.57 2.33 6.26
CA TYR A 263 -10.95 1.88 4.93
C TYR A 263 -12.08 2.69 4.29
N LYS A 264 -13.01 3.20 5.09
CA LYS A 264 -14.08 4.04 4.56
C LYS A 264 -13.55 5.36 4.01
N LYS A 265 -12.61 5.98 4.72
CA LYS A 265 -11.94 7.19 4.27
C LYS A 265 -11.06 6.93 3.04
N TRP A 266 -10.31 5.84 3.05
CA TRP A 266 -9.46 5.41 1.94
C TRP A 266 -10.27 5.12 0.67
N ALA A 267 -11.38 4.39 0.77
CA ALA A 267 -12.23 4.07 -0.37
C ALA A 267 -12.78 5.31 -1.09
N GLY A 268 -12.98 6.42 -0.36
CA GLY A 268 -13.37 7.70 -0.94
C GLY A 268 -12.34 8.29 -1.90
N GLU A 269 -11.07 7.96 -1.72
CA GLU A 269 -9.95 8.49 -2.50
C GLU A 269 -9.51 7.57 -3.66
N MET A 270 -9.97 6.35 -3.72
CA MET A 270 -9.72 5.40 -4.81
C MET A 270 -10.77 5.50 -5.89
N ASP A 271 -10.44 5.22 -7.15
CA ASP A 271 -11.44 5.12 -8.22
C ASP A 271 -12.30 3.87 -8.04
N PHE A 272 -11.70 2.77 -7.64
CA PHE A 272 -12.38 1.54 -7.21
C PHE A 272 -11.64 0.92 -6.04
N VAL A 273 -12.36 0.19 -5.20
CA VAL A 273 -11.76 -0.55 -4.08
C VAL A 273 -11.14 -1.83 -4.60
N SER A 274 -9.95 -2.15 -4.14
CA SER A 274 -9.33 -3.46 -4.32
C SER A 274 -8.86 -4.02 -2.99
N TRP A 275 -8.80 -5.35 -2.86
CA TRP A 275 -8.40 -5.99 -1.62
C TRP A 275 -7.84 -7.39 -1.85
N ASP A 276 -7.23 -7.96 -0.80
CA ASP A 276 -6.52 -9.22 -0.83
C ASP A 276 -7.20 -10.23 0.07
N ASN A 277 -7.45 -11.43 -0.47
CA ASN A 277 -8.13 -12.49 0.23
C ASN A 277 -7.31 -13.79 0.16
N TYR A 278 -6.77 -14.19 1.30
CA TYR A 278 -6.00 -15.41 1.45
C TYR A 278 -6.73 -16.42 2.38
N PRO A 279 -7.84 -17.02 1.93
CA PRO A 279 -8.57 -17.95 2.77
C PRO A 279 -7.75 -19.21 3.03
N ASN A 280 -7.76 -19.68 4.28
CA ASN A 280 -7.26 -21.00 4.63
C ASN A 280 -8.27 -22.08 4.27
N ASN A 281 -7.82 -23.35 4.24
CA ASN A 281 -8.71 -24.48 4.00
C ASN A 281 -9.83 -24.60 5.05
N GLU A 282 -9.60 -24.08 6.25
CA GLU A 282 -10.53 -24.14 7.38
C GLU A 282 -11.37 -22.86 7.55
N ASP A 283 -11.11 -21.82 6.75
CA ASP A 283 -11.90 -20.59 6.84
C ASP A 283 -13.35 -20.86 6.43
N PRO A 284 -14.33 -20.48 7.26
CA PRO A 284 -15.73 -20.62 6.89
C PRO A 284 -16.08 -19.78 5.66
N GLY A 285 -16.81 -20.36 4.70
CA GLY A 285 -17.27 -19.64 3.52
C GLY A 285 -18.05 -18.35 3.87
N ALA A 286 -18.81 -18.36 4.98
CA ALA A 286 -19.50 -17.19 5.49
C ALA A 286 -18.54 -16.03 5.87
N MET A 287 -17.34 -16.34 6.39
CA MET A 287 -16.33 -15.33 6.71
C MET A 287 -15.76 -14.70 5.44
N VAL A 288 -15.49 -15.50 4.43
CA VAL A 288 -15.03 -15.02 3.11
C VAL A 288 -16.11 -14.13 2.48
N ALA A 289 -17.35 -14.60 2.45
CA ALA A 289 -18.49 -13.82 1.94
C ALA A 289 -18.65 -12.48 2.69
N MET A 290 -18.56 -12.49 4.02
CA MET A 290 -18.65 -11.28 4.84
C MET A 290 -17.55 -10.27 4.50
N ARG A 291 -16.30 -10.72 4.27
CA ARG A 291 -15.18 -9.84 3.86
C ARG A 291 -15.46 -9.18 2.51
N HIS A 292 -15.95 -9.95 1.52
CA HIS A 292 -16.34 -9.43 0.22
C HIS A 292 -17.46 -8.40 0.33
N GLU A 293 -18.51 -8.69 1.12
CA GLU A 293 -19.63 -7.77 1.31
C GLU A 293 -19.24 -6.47 2.02
N LEU A 294 -18.36 -6.54 3.02
CA LEU A 294 -17.80 -5.34 3.66
C LEU A 294 -17.02 -4.50 2.66
N THR A 295 -16.18 -5.13 1.85
CA THR A 295 -15.41 -4.42 0.82
C THR A 295 -16.32 -3.74 -0.21
N ARG A 296 -17.35 -4.45 -0.67
CA ARG A 296 -18.36 -3.89 -1.58
C ARG A 296 -19.11 -2.71 -0.96
N GLY A 297 -19.39 -2.78 0.35
CA GLY A 297 -20.06 -1.72 1.10
C GLY A 297 -19.24 -0.44 1.26
N LEU A 298 -17.91 -0.50 1.17
CA LEU A 298 -17.04 0.67 1.35
C LEU A 298 -17.31 1.78 0.31
N LYS A 299 -17.71 1.43 -0.90
CA LYS A 299 -17.98 2.37 -1.99
C LYS A 299 -19.39 2.22 -2.55
N GLN A 300 -20.39 2.22 -1.67
CA GLN A 300 -21.82 2.28 -1.99
C GLN A 300 -22.28 1.17 -2.98
N GLY A 301 -21.76 -0.04 -2.82
CA GLY A 301 -22.12 -1.19 -3.65
C GLY A 301 -21.51 -1.18 -5.06
N MET A 302 -20.57 -0.28 -5.34
CA MET A 302 -19.79 -0.36 -6.58
C MET A 302 -19.01 -1.67 -6.65
N PRO A 303 -18.75 -2.21 -7.84
CA PRO A 303 -17.86 -3.34 -8.00
C PRO A 303 -16.48 -3.05 -7.38
N PHE A 304 -15.88 -4.07 -6.78
CA PHE A 304 -14.51 -4.03 -6.29
C PHE A 304 -13.63 -5.03 -7.07
N ALA A 305 -12.33 -4.86 -7.00
CA ALA A 305 -11.38 -5.84 -7.52
C ALA A 305 -10.86 -6.72 -6.37
N LEU A 306 -10.76 -8.02 -6.63
CA LEU A 306 -9.95 -8.93 -5.83
C LEU A 306 -8.55 -8.90 -6.43
N MET A 307 -7.62 -8.20 -5.74
CA MET A 307 -6.30 -7.92 -6.28
C MET A 307 -5.37 -9.11 -6.12
N GLU A 308 -5.44 -9.74 -4.94
CA GLU A 308 -4.65 -10.89 -4.61
C GLU A 308 -5.54 -12.01 -4.05
N GLN A 309 -5.30 -13.24 -4.51
CA GLN A 309 -5.90 -14.44 -3.96
C GLN A 309 -4.98 -15.63 -4.21
N THR A 310 -4.72 -16.41 -3.18
CA THR A 310 -3.87 -17.57 -3.31
C THR A 310 -4.68 -18.80 -3.70
N PRO A 311 -4.53 -19.31 -4.92
CA PRO A 311 -5.17 -20.58 -5.32
C PRO A 311 -4.44 -21.79 -4.74
N SER A 312 -3.21 -21.62 -4.30
CA SER A 312 -2.32 -22.69 -3.84
C SER A 312 -1.51 -22.23 -2.62
N VAL A 313 -0.24 -22.59 -2.58
CA VAL A 313 0.70 -22.29 -1.49
C VAL A 313 1.19 -20.83 -1.54
N SER A 314 1.44 -20.25 -0.37
CA SER A 314 2.06 -18.94 -0.22
C SER A 314 3.37 -19.10 0.55
N ASN A 315 4.48 -18.64 -0.02
CA ASN A 315 5.82 -18.83 0.55
C ASN A 315 6.06 -18.15 1.91
N TRP A 316 5.20 -17.22 2.31
CA TRP A 316 5.26 -16.50 3.58
C TRP A 316 4.35 -17.10 4.67
N LEU A 317 3.54 -18.12 4.35
CA LEU A 317 2.72 -18.85 5.32
C LEU A 317 3.53 -19.96 5.97
N THR A 318 3.35 -20.17 7.28
CA THR A 318 3.94 -21.30 8.02
C THR A 318 3.34 -22.64 7.61
N ASP A 319 2.05 -22.65 7.29
CA ASP A 319 1.34 -23.81 6.71
C ASP A 319 1.11 -23.54 5.22
N ASN A 320 1.86 -24.25 4.39
CA ASN A 320 1.95 -24.03 2.95
C ASN A 320 1.28 -25.18 2.19
N SER A 321 0.03 -25.48 2.51
CA SER A 321 -0.75 -26.53 1.88
C SER A 321 -1.53 -26.06 0.65
N LEU A 322 -1.72 -26.96 -0.29
CA LEU A 322 -2.62 -26.73 -1.43
C LEU A 322 -4.05 -26.52 -0.95
N LYS A 323 -4.76 -25.60 -1.58
CA LYS A 323 -6.18 -25.42 -1.34
C LYS A 323 -6.97 -26.67 -1.78
N ARG A 324 -7.92 -27.09 -0.97
CA ARG A 324 -8.85 -28.16 -1.35
C ARG A 324 -9.73 -27.72 -2.52
N PRO A 325 -10.12 -28.63 -3.43
CA PRO A 325 -11.08 -28.31 -4.49
C PRO A 325 -12.35 -27.65 -3.91
N GLY A 326 -12.78 -26.56 -4.50
CA GLY A 326 -13.98 -25.82 -4.09
C GLY A 326 -13.77 -24.70 -3.05
N VAL A 327 -12.60 -24.59 -2.43
CA VAL A 327 -12.31 -23.48 -1.47
C VAL A 327 -12.32 -22.11 -2.15
N LEU A 328 -11.96 -22.05 -3.44
CA LEU A 328 -11.86 -20.81 -4.22
C LEU A 328 -13.00 -20.59 -5.21
N ARG A 329 -14.10 -21.34 -5.06
CA ARG A 329 -15.28 -21.22 -5.93
C ARG A 329 -16.38 -20.40 -5.28
#